data_20544803e1d24fca6b30b1c373c04fb0
#
_entry.id   20544803e1d24fca6b30b1c373c04fb0
#
_cell.length_a   1.000
_cell.length_b   1.000
_cell.length_c   1.000
_cell.angle_alpha   90.00
_cell.angle_beta   90.00
_cell.angle_gamma   90.00
#
_symmetry.space_group_name_H-M   'P 1'
#
loop_
_entity.id
_entity.type
_entity.pdbx_description
1 polymer ?
#
loop_
_entity_poly.entity_id
_entity_poly.type
_entity_poly.pdbx_seq_one_letter_code
_entity_poly.pdbx_strand_id
1 'polypeptide(L)'
;MYRRLSVSNIKTLKGLFVLASLFLFTTSSHAAFVLNSTRYIFDEKKENISLQVDNESPQEYGGQIWIENQEQSDKNVYFAPSPTFFKVTGQHKQVLRILKINDTLPKDKESLFWINVQEIPKAPKDGANALSIALHTQVKMIYRPDILKGKRENAEKNIKLINDENGTVLFNDSPYYFAVINVKQNGKPVNLNEDIKNKISVFPPFGKISLNKKLTGNISFVAFDDYGVDREYNISQH
;
A
#
# COMPACT_ATOMS: atom_id res chain seq x y z
N MET A 1 -8.90 -6.51 66.65
CA MET A 1 -8.53 -7.77 65.99
C MET A 1 -7.80 -7.42 64.68
N TYR A 2 -6.49 -7.21 64.73
CA TYR A 2 -5.67 -6.81 63.52
C TYR A 2 -5.14 -8.06 62.78
N ARG A 3 -5.61 -8.27 61.57
CA ARG A 3 -5.15 -9.37 60.70
C ARG A 3 -3.77 -9.02 60.13
N ARG A 4 -2.70 -9.68 60.60
CA ARG A 4 -1.34 -9.54 59.98
C ARG A 4 -1.38 -10.12 58.59
N LEU A 5 -1.15 -9.27 57.60
CA LEU A 5 -0.92 -9.73 56.22
C LEU A 5 0.38 -10.53 56.20
N SER A 6 0.34 -11.73 55.61
CA SER A 6 1.49 -12.63 55.50
C SER A 6 2.57 -12.00 54.59
N VAL A 7 3.84 -12.14 54.99
CA VAL A 7 5.03 -11.65 54.26
C VAL A 7 5.10 -12.22 52.84
N SER A 8 4.48 -13.39 52.58
CA SER A 8 4.34 -14.00 51.26
C SER A 8 3.50 -13.15 50.30
N ASN A 9 2.40 -12.55 50.77
CA ASN A 9 1.52 -11.73 49.93
C ASN A 9 2.14 -10.40 49.55
N ILE A 10 3.10 -9.89 50.34
CA ILE A 10 3.82 -8.64 50.01
C ILE A 10 4.85 -8.85 48.93
N LYS A 11 5.51 -10.04 48.87
CA LYS A 11 6.47 -10.38 47.83
C LYS A 11 5.79 -10.59 46.45
N THR A 12 4.63 -11.26 46.46
CA THR A 12 3.83 -11.45 45.24
C THR A 12 3.25 -10.13 44.72
N LEU A 13 2.77 -9.25 45.64
CA LEU A 13 2.26 -7.92 45.24
C LEU A 13 3.35 -7.02 44.68
N LYS A 14 4.57 -7.04 45.23
CA LYS A 14 5.72 -6.32 44.66
C LYS A 14 6.14 -6.86 43.32
N GLY A 15 6.13 -8.18 43.13
CA GLY A 15 6.39 -8.81 41.82
C GLY A 15 5.36 -8.41 40.75
N LEU A 16 4.08 -8.36 41.13
CA LEU A 16 3.01 -7.93 40.25
C LEU A 16 3.13 -6.44 39.84
N PHE A 17 3.55 -5.60 40.81
CA PHE A 17 3.75 -4.16 40.54
C PHE A 17 4.94 -3.88 39.63
N VAL A 18 6.03 -4.65 39.76
CA VAL A 18 7.21 -4.56 38.84
C VAL A 18 6.83 -5.06 37.46
N LEU A 19 6.05 -6.15 37.34
CA LEU A 19 5.58 -6.66 36.06
C LEU A 19 4.62 -5.67 35.36
N ALA A 20 3.73 -5.03 36.11
CA ALA A 20 2.82 -4.01 35.60
C ALA A 20 3.55 -2.74 35.16
N SER A 21 4.64 -2.34 35.81
CA SER A 21 5.44 -1.16 35.43
C SER A 21 6.24 -1.38 34.16
N LEU A 22 6.63 -2.61 33.82
CA LEU A 22 7.30 -2.92 32.53
C LEU A 22 6.37 -2.75 31.33
N PHE A 23 5.05 -2.92 31.49
CA PHE A 23 4.08 -2.73 30.41
C PHE A 23 3.75 -1.27 30.09
N LEU A 24 4.16 -0.32 30.94
CA LEU A 24 3.88 1.11 30.74
C LEU A 24 4.88 1.85 29.85
N PHE A 25 5.96 1.19 29.39
CA PHE A 25 7.00 1.79 28.55
C PHE A 25 6.95 1.32 27.09
N THR A 26 5.76 1.09 26.53
CA THR A 26 5.64 0.89 25.07
C THR A 26 5.78 2.24 24.39
N THR A 27 7.02 2.60 23.99
CA THR A 27 7.24 3.72 23.07
C THR A 27 6.74 3.32 21.70
N SER A 28 5.64 3.91 21.25
CA SER A 28 5.17 3.75 19.88
C SER A 28 6.21 4.36 18.94
N SER A 29 6.89 3.53 18.15
CA SER A 29 7.71 3.99 17.04
C SER A 29 6.78 4.29 15.87
N HIS A 30 6.60 5.56 15.54
CA HIS A 30 5.83 6.00 14.39
C HIS A 30 6.78 6.38 13.25
N ALA A 31 6.38 6.07 12.01
CA ALA A 31 6.94 6.73 10.83
C ALA A 31 6.75 8.25 10.99
N ALA A 32 7.74 9.05 10.57
CA ALA A 32 7.58 10.50 10.64
C ALA A 32 6.51 10.96 9.62
N PHE A 33 6.52 10.38 8.40
CA PHE A 33 5.59 10.76 7.36
C PHE A 33 4.46 9.74 7.18
N VAL A 34 3.22 10.24 7.19
CA VAL A 34 2.01 9.51 6.87
C VAL A 34 1.35 10.17 5.65
N LEU A 35 0.99 9.35 4.66
CA LEU A 35 0.27 9.82 3.47
C LEU A 35 -1.23 9.74 3.71
N ASN A 36 -1.98 10.70 3.18
CA ASN A 36 -3.44 10.76 3.32
C ASN A 36 -4.19 9.67 2.53
N SER A 37 -3.47 8.87 1.71
CA SER A 37 -4.07 7.76 0.96
C SER A 37 -3.04 6.68 0.66
N THR A 38 -3.50 5.43 0.55
CA THR A 38 -2.69 4.29 0.15
C THR A 38 -2.62 4.10 -1.37
N ARG A 39 -3.45 4.86 -2.12
CA ARG A 39 -3.48 4.90 -3.58
C ARG A 39 -4.08 6.20 -4.07
N TYR A 40 -3.73 6.61 -5.28
CA TYR A 40 -4.20 7.82 -5.93
C TYR A 40 -4.74 7.51 -7.32
N ILE A 41 -5.89 8.09 -7.68
CA ILE A 41 -6.45 8.00 -9.03
C ILE A 41 -6.19 9.33 -9.73
N PHE A 42 -5.45 9.26 -10.83
CA PHE A 42 -5.20 10.39 -11.71
C PHE A 42 -6.13 10.30 -12.93
N ASP A 43 -7.27 10.97 -12.88
CA ASP A 43 -8.19 11.06 -14.02
C ASP A 43 -7.53 11.80 -15.20
N GLU A 44 -7.70 11.31 -16.42
CA GLU A 44 -7.09 11.87 -17.63
C GLU A 44 -7.27 13.38 -17.81
N LYS A 45 -8.48 13.90 -17.52
CA LYS A 45 -8.81 15.33 -17.67
C LYS A 45 -8.20 16.23 -16.61
N LYS A 46 -7.64 15.68 -15.55
CA LYS A 46 -6.95 16.46 -14.55
C LYS A 46 -5.55 16.82 -15.02
N GLU A 47 -5.12 18.02 -14.76
CA GLU A 47 -3.75 18.45 -15.00
C GLU A 47 -2.84 18.12 -13.81
N ASN A 48 -3.42 18.01 -12.62
CA ASN A 48 -2.70 17.63 -11.41
C ASN A 48 -3.62 16.97 -10.38
N ILE A 49 -2.99 16.29 -9.43
CA ILE A 49 -3.60 15.80 -8.19
C ILE A 49 -2.79 16.28 -6.99
N SER A 50 -3.42 16.32 -5.82
CA SER A 50 -2.75 16.67 -4.56
C SER A 50 -2.50 15.43 -3.72
N LEU A 51 -1.32 15.40 -3.08
CA LEU A 51 -0.92 14.41 -2.10
C LEU A 51 -0.56 15.16 -0.81
N GLN A 52 -1.10 14.74 0.33
CA GLN A 52 -0.78 15.30 1.62
C GLN A 52 0.17 14.37 2.37
N VAL A 53 1.23 14.96 2.88
CA VAL A 53 2.21 14.32 3.78
C VAL A 53 2.01 14.93 5.16
N ASP A 54 1.67 14.12 6.15
CA ASP A 54 1.55 14.50 7.54
C ASP A 54 2.81 14.07 8.28
N ASN A 55 3.48 15.02 8.96
CA ASN A 55 4.61 14.70 9.82
C ASN A 55 4.12 14.47 11.25
N GLU A 56 4.01 13.21 11.65
CA GLU A 56 3.57 12.84 13.01
C GLU A 56 4.69 12.92 14.06
N SER A 57 5.94 13.14 13.63
CA SER A 57 7.04 13.37 14.53
C SER A 57 6.95 14.77 15.19
N PRO A 58 7.41 14.95 16.43
CA PRO A 58 7.57 16.28 17.02
C PRO A 58 8.71 17.10 16.37
N GLN A 59 9.56 16.48 15.54
CA GLN A 59 10.70 17.11 14.88
C GLN A 59 10.40 17.43 13.42
N GLU A 60 11.08 18.44 12.87
CA GLU A 60 11.05 18.74 11.45
C GLU A 60 11.81 17.65 10.67
N TYR A 61 11.20 17.18 9.58
CA TYR A 61 11.80 16.26 8.60
C TYR A 61 11.85 16.89 7.22
N GLY A 62 12.91 16.61 6.49
CA GLY A 62 12.96 16.79 5.06
C GLY A 62 12.27 15.62 4.37
N GLY A 63 11.90 15.81 3.11
CA GLY A 63 11.35 14.76 2.26
C GLY A 63 11.74 14.93 0.81
N GLN A 64 11.80 13.81 0.11
CA GLN A 64 11.94 13.74 -1.33
C GLN A 64 10.77 12.92 -1.89
N ILE A 65 10.20 13.37 -3.00
CA ILE A 65 9.16 12.65 -3.74
C ILE A 65 9.57 12.47 -5.20
N TRP A 66 9.29 11.29 -5.77
CA TRP A 66 9.46 11.01 -7.20
C TRP A 66 8.42 10.01 -7.68
N ILE A 67 8.25 9.94 -9.00
CA ILE A 67 7.32 9.00 -9.65
C ILE A 67 8.13 8.01 -10.48
N GLU A 68 7.75 6.73 -10.40
CA GLU A 68 8.32 5.66 -11.21
C GLU A 68 7.23 5.00 -12.06
N ASN A 69 7.56 4.66 -13.29
CA ASN A 69 6.70 3.87 -14.14
C ASN A 69 6.65 2.42 -13.63
N GLN A 70 5.47 1.79 -13.66
CA GLN A 70 5.35 0.36 -13.36
C GLN A 70 6.20 -0.47 -14.33
N GLU A 71 6.19 -0.11 -15.60
CA GLU A 71 7.04 -0.71 -16.61
C GLU A 71 8.41 -0.02 -16.66
N GLN A 72 9.43 -0.66 -16.06
CA GLN A 72 10.77 -0.08 -15.94
C GLN A 72 11.50 0.11 -17.28
N SER A 73 11.08 -0.58 -18.34
CA SER A 73 11.58 -0.40 -19.70
C SER A 73 11.13 0.92 -20.32
N ASP A 74 9.99 1.45 -19.91
CA ASP A 74 9.49 2.74 -20.36
C ASP A 74 10.24 3.88 -19.64
N LYS A 75 11.02 4.65 -20.40
CA LYS A 75 11.83 5.78 -19.89
C LYS A 75 11.14 7.13 -20.05
N ASN A 76 9.91 7.17 -20.54
CA ASN A 76 9.16 8.42 -20.64
C ASN A 76 8.81 8.95 -19.24
N VAL A 77 8.81 10.27 -19.11
CA VAL A 77 8.35 10.94 -17.90
C VAL A 77 6.93 11.46 -18.16
N TYR A 78 5.97 10.92 -17.45
CA TYR A 78 4.55 11.28 -17.60
C TYR A 78 4.07 12.26 -16.55
N PHE A 79 4.67 12.16 -15.35
CA PHE A 79 4.26 12.93 -14.18
C PHE A 79 5.47 13.51 -13.45
N ALA A 80 5.31 14.72 -12.94
CA ALA A 80 6.33 15.38 -12.12
C ALA A 80 5.71 15.86 -10.80
N PRO A 81 6.30 15.50 -9.66
CA PRO A 81 5.89 16.04 -8.37
C PRO A 81 6.44 17.46 -8.17
N SER A 82 5.70 18.30 -7.47
CA SER A 82 6.08 19.67 -7.14
C SER A 82 5.64 20.05 -5.71
N PRO A 83 6.58 20.47 -4.83
CA PRO A 83 8.04 20.41 -5.01
C PRO A 83 8.58 18.97 -4.90
N THR A 84 9.74 18.69 -5.52
CA THR A 84 10.43 17.39 -5.42
C THR A 84 11.12 17.18 -4.07
N PHE A 85 11.68 18.24 -3.51
CA PHE A 85 12.22 18.28 -2.15
C PHE A 85 11.40 19.24 -1.30
N PHE A 86 11.09 18.84 -0.08
CA PHE A 86 10.25 19.62 0.82
C PHE A 86 10.68 19.42 2.28
N LYS A 87 10.13 20.25 3.16
CA LYS A 87 10.29 20.12 4.61
C LYS A 87 8.93 20.20 5.25
N VAL A 88 8.73 19.41 6.29
CA VAL A 88 7.51 19.43 7.10
C VAL A 88 7.90 19.62 8.55
N THR A 89 7.51 20.73 9.14
CA THR A 89 7.65 20.99 10.57
C THR A 89 6.96 19.89 11.37
N GLY A 90 7.46 19.56 12.55
CA GLY A 90 6.85 18.55 13.40
C GLY A 90 5.38 18.82 13.67
N GLN A 91 4.55 17.79 13.63
CA GLN A 91 3.09 17.84 13.84
C GLN A 91 2.34 18.72 12.82
N HIS A 92 2.93 18.99 11.65
CA HIS A 92 2.33 19.76 10.57
C HIS A 92 2.18 18.92 9.30
N LYS A 93 1.48 19.50 8.33
CA LYS A 93 1.14 18.88 7.05
C LYS A 93 1.72 19.67 5.90
N GLN A 94 2.11 18.96 4.85
CA GLN A 94 2.54 19.54 3.58
C GLN A 94 1.72 18.95 2.44
N VAL A 95 1.18 19.81 1.61
CA VAL A 95 0.52 19.39 0.37
C VAL A 95 1.51 19.48 -0.79
N LEU A 96 1.65 18.38 -1.51
CA LEU A 96 2.43 18.26 -2.73
C LEU A 96 1.49 18.09 -3.92
N ARG A 97 1.90 18.52 -5.10
CA ARG A 97 1.15 18.31 -6.34
C ARG A 97 1.90 17.36 -7.26
N ILE A 98 1.17 16.51 -7.93
CA ILE A 98 1.68 15.69 -9.02
C ILE A 98 1.08 16.23 -10.30
N LEU A 99 1.93 16.73 -11.18
CA LEU A 99 1.56 17.36 -12.44
C LEU A 99 1.65 16.35 -13.56
N LYS A 100 0.69 16.33 -14.47
CA LYS A 100 0.79 15.60 -15.73
C LYS A 100 1.60 16.44 -16.71
N ILE A 101 2.68 15.87 -17.26
CA ILE A 101 3.58 16.58 -18.17
C ILE A 101 3.66 15.94 -19.57
N ASN A 102 3.00 14.80 -19.75
CA ASN A 102 2.99 14.06 -20.99
C ASN A 102 1.64 13.36 -21.20
N ASP A 103 1.07 13.43 -22.39
CA ASP A 103 -0.25 12.91 -22.76
C ASP A 103 -0.21 11.65 -23.63
N THR A 104 0.95 10.98 -23.76
CA THR A 104 1.13 9.82 -24.64
C THR A 104 0.71 8.48 -24.01
N LEU A 105 0.10 8.51 -22.82
CA LEU A 105 -0.41 7.30 -22.18
C LEU A 105 -1.55 6.65 -22.96
N PRO A 106 -1.72 5.32 -22.87
CA PRO A 106 -2.85 4.61 -23.46
C PRO A 106 -4.19 5.24 -23.05
N LYS A 107 -5.13 5.31 -24.01
CA LYS A 107 -6.47 5.90 -23.81
C LYS A 107 -7.56 4.85 -23.59
N ASP A 108 -7.23 3.58 -23.77
CA ASP A 108 -8.15 2.42 -23.73
C ASP A 108 -8.02 1.56 -22.47
N LYS A 109 -6.97 1.78 -21.67
CA LYS A 109 -6.70 1.05 -20.43
C LYS A 109 -5.98 1.92 -19.40
N GLU A 110 -6.07 1.52 -18.14
CA GLU A 110 -5.31 2.16 -17.06
C GLU A 110 -3.80 1.96 -17.21
N SER A 111 -3.04 2.92 -16.65
CA SER A 111 -1.59 2.82 -16.47
C SER A 111 -1.23 3.00 -14.99
N LEU A 112 -0.27 2.22 -14.51
CA LEU A 112 0.16 2.23 -13.10
C LEU A 112 1.53 2.92 -12.95
N PHE A 113 1.61 3.73 -11.92
CA PHE A 113 2.82 4.43 -11.48
C PHE A 113 3.00 4.23 -9.97
N TRP A 114 4.23 4.42 -9.52
CA TRP A 114 4.57 4.41 -8.11
C TRP A 114 4.94 5.81 -7.65
N ILE A 115 4.22 6.30 -6.65
CA ILE A 115 4.61 7.49 -5.90
C ILE A 115 5.53 7.03 -4.79
N ASN A 116 6.73 7.56 -4.77
CA ASN A 116 7.75 7.28 -3.78
C ASN A 116 7.97 8.53 -2.91
N VAL A 117 7.92 8.37 -1.60
CA VAL A 117 8.20 9.43 -0.62
C VAL A 117 9.26 8.92 0.35
N GLN A 118 10.42 9.59 0.34
CA GLN A 118 11.55 9.27 1.21
C GLN A 118 11.67 10.31 2.31
N GLU A 119 11.72 9.86 3.56
CA GLU A 119 12.07 10.71 4.69
C GLU A 119 13.55 11.08 4.68
N ILE A 120 13.85 12.31 5.09
CA ILE A 120 15.21 12.80 5.27
C ILE A 120 15.28 13.39 6.70
N PRO A 121 15.71 12.58 7.69
CA PRO A 121 15.86 13.03 9.06
C PRO A 121 16.98 14.08 9.18
N LYS A 122 16.90 14.92 10.21
CA LYS A 122 18.01 15.82 10.55
C LYS A 122 19.24 15.01 10.93
N ALA A 123 20.40 15.48 10.51
CA ALA A 123 21.67 14.92 10.96
C ALA A 123 21.76 14.98 12.50
N PRO A 124 22.28 13.92 13.15
CA PRO A 124 22.59 13.98 14.57
C PRO A 124 23.54 15.13 14.89
N LYS A 125 23.44 15.69 16.10
CA LYS A 125 24.41 16.65 16.56
C LYS A 125 25.79 15.99 16.65
N ASP A 126 26.85 16.77 16.35
CA ASP A 126 28.22 16.29 16.39
C ASP A 126 28.53 15.62 17.75
N GLY A 127 29.16 14.45 17.69
CA GLY A 127 29.54 13.66 18.88
C GLY A 127 28.41 12.83 19.52
N ALA A 128 27.18 12.83 18.98
CA ALA A 128 26.12 12.00 19.48
C ALA A 128 26.14 10.60 18.82
N ASN A 129 26.20 9.54 19.64
CA ASN A 129 25.92 8.18 19.16
C ASN A 129 24.41 8.05 18.95
N ALA A 130 23.94 8.30 17.72
CA ALA A 130 22.54 8.23 17.36
C ALA A 130 22.33 7.33 16.13
N LEU A 131 21.30 6.49 16.18
CA LEU A 131 20.79 5.77 15.02
C LEU A 131 19.75 6.65 14.32
N SER A 132 19.97 6.97 13.05
CA SER A 132 18.99 7.68 12.22
C SER A 132 18.35 6.68 11.24
N ILE A 133 17.04 6.57 11.27
CA ILE A 133 16.25 5.72 10.37
C ILE A 133 15.46 6.62 9.44
N ALA A 134 15.61 6.40 8.14
CA ALA A 134 14.85 7.08 7.10
C ALA A 134 13.92 6.06 6.42
N LEU A 135 12.63 6.31 6.45
CA LEU A 135 11.64 5.43 5.83
C LEU A 135 11.35 5.85 4.40
N HIS A 136 11.15 4.85 3.56
CA HIS A 136 10.69 5.01 2.19
C HIS A 136 9.28 4.43 2.07
N THR A 137 8.33 5.29 1.73
CA THR A 137 6.93 4.91 1.49
C THR A 137 6.65 4.90 0.01
N GLN A 138 6.11 3.79 -0.50
CA GLN A 138 5.72 3.64 -1.89
C GLN A 138 4.23 3.33 -1.97
N VAL A 139 3.48 4.13 -2.76
CA VAL A 139 2.04 3.94 -2.99
C VAL A 139 1.70 3.98 -4.47
N LYS A 140 0.60 3.34 -4.84
CA LYS A 140 0.15 3.27 -6.23
C LYS A 140 -0.50 4.56 -6.68
N MET A 141 -0.20 5.00 -7.91
CA MET A 141 -0.96 5.98 -8.66
C MET A 141 -1.44 5.36 -9.96
N ILE A 142 -2.75 5.37 -10.17
CA ILE A 142 -3.40 4.81 -11.36
C ILE A 142 -3.87 5.95 -12.24
N TYR A 143 -3.30 6.09 -13.43
CA TYR A 143 -3.84 6.95 -14.46
C TYR A 143 -5.05 6.27 -15.09
N ARG A 144 -6.18 6.98 -15.10
CA ARG A 144 -7.44 6.48 -15.65
C ARG A 144 -7.92 7.32 -16.83
N PRO A 145 -7.95 6.76 -18.04
CA PRO A 145 -8.56 7.39 -19.20
C PRO A 145 -10.03 7.74 -18.96
N ASP A 146 -10.47 8.84 -19.57
CA ASP A 146 -11.84 9.35 -19.37
C ASP A 146 -12.93 8.38 -19.85
N ILE A 147 -12.64 7.61 -20.90
CA ILE A 147 -13.55 6.58 -21.42
C ILE A 147 -13.86 5.47 -20.38
N LEU A 148 -13.00 5.27 -19.41
CA LEU A 148 -13.14 4.28 -18.33
C LEU A 148 -13.80 4.84 -17.08
N LYS A 149 -13.94 6.16 -16.99
CA LYS A 149 -14.53 6.84 -15.85
C LYS A 149 -15.99 6.40 -15.64
N GLY A 150 -16.34 6.12 -14.38
CA GLY A 150 -17.70 5.69 -14.01
C GLY A 150 -18.02 4.22 -14.31
N LYS A 151 -17.10 3.45 -14.92
CA LYS A 151 -17.29 2.04 -15.25
C LYS A 151 -16.43 1.10 -14.39
N ARG A 152 -15.75 1.63 -13.38
CA ARG A 152 -14.79 0.89 -12.55
C ARG A 152 -15.47 0.02 -11.49
N GLU A 153 -16.64 0.42 -11.04
CA GLU A 153 -17.35 -0.28 -9.96
C GLU A 153 -17.59 -1.75 -10.29
N ASN A 154 -17.16 -2.64 -9.39
CA ASN A 154 -17.23 -4.09 -9.52
C ASN A 154 -16.56 -4.67 -10.79
N ALA A 155 -15.64 -3.95 -11.42
CA ALA A 155 -14.91 -4.45 -12.60
C ALA A 155 -14.07 -5.70 -12.29
N GLU A 156 -13.75 -5.97 -11.03
CA GLU A 156 -13.10 -7.20 -10.54
C GLU A 156 -13.88 -8.48 -10.92
N LYS A 157 -15.18 -8.38 -11.14
CA LYS A 157 -16.02 -9.51 -11.62
C LYS A 157 -15.61 -10.01 -13.01
N ASN A 158 -14.82 -9.22 -13.75
CA ASN A 158 -14.26 -9.63 -15.04
C ASN A 158 -12.97 -10.46 -14.91
N ILE A 159 -12.50 -10.73 -13.70
CA ILE A 159 -11.42 -11.70 -13.49
C ILE A 159 -11.98 -13.10 -13.73
N LYS A 160 -11.34 -13.83 -14.65
CA LYS A 160 -11.74 -15.19 -15.07
C LYS A 160 -10.67 -16.20 -14.64
N LEU A 161 -11.09 -17.47 -14.49
CA LEU A 161 -10.19 -18.59 -14.33
C LEU A 161 -10.05 -19.32 -15.68
N ILE A 162 -8.84 -19.59 -16.04
CA ILE A 162 -8.47 -20.45 -17.17
C ILE A 162 -7.64 -21.60 -16.61
N ASN A 163 -8.03 -22.83 -16.85
CA ASN A 163 -7.22 -24.00 -16.51
C ASN A 163 -6.45 -24.43 -17.76
N ASP A 164 -5.13 -24.56 -17.60
CA ASP A 164 -4.23 -25.12 -18.61
C ASP A 164 -3.49 -26.34 -18.05
N GLU A 165 -2.53 -26.88 -18.83
CA GLU A 165 -1.74 -28.05 -18.43
C GLU A 165 -0.86 -27.77 -17.19
N ASN A 166 -0.48 -26.52 -16.97
CA ASN A 166 0.38 -26.07 -15.88
C ASN A 166 -0.39 -25.65 -14.62
N GLY A 167 -1.73 -25.58 -14.71
CA GLY A 167 -2.57 -25.23 -13.56
C GLY A 167 -3.63 -24.19 -13.85
N THR A 168 -3.97 -23.40 -12.84
CA THR A 168 -4.97 -22.34 -12.94
C THR A 168 -4.31 -21.00 -13.22
N VAL A 169 -4.81 -20.29 -14.19
CA VAL A 169 -4.41 -18.94 -14.60
C VAL A 169 -5.53 -17.98 -14.27
N LEU A 170 -5.23 -16.90 -13.56
CA LEU A 170 -6.11 -15.75 -13.44
C LEU A 170 -5.95 -14.89 -14.69
N PHE A 171 -7.07 -14.52 -15.31
CA PHE A 171 -7.13 -13.62 -16.46
C PHE A 171 -7.95 -12.38 -16.09
N ASN A 172 -7.35 -11.22 -16.15
CA ASN A 172 -8.02 -9.94 -16.01
C ASN A 172 -8.62 -9.54 -17.39
N ASP A 173 -9.89 -9.86 -17.62
CA ASP A 173 -10.57 -9.48 -18.87
C ASP A 173 -11.21 -8.08 -18.74
N SER A 174 -10.36 -7.10 -18.36
CA SER A 174 -10.81 -5.71 -18.21
C SER A 174 -9.69 -4.71 -18.46
N PRO A 175 -10.02 -3.44 -18.74
CA PRO A 175 -9.04 -2.38 -18.92
C PRO A 175 -8.49 -1.78 -17.61
N TYR A 176 -8.79 -2.35 -16.44
CA TYR A 176 -8.42 -1.83 -15.14
C TYR A 176 -7.28 -2.61 -14.50
N TYR A 177 -6.47 -1.92 -13.69
CA TYR A 177 -5.57 -2.57 -12.73
C TYR A 177 -6.34 -3.05 -11.51
N PHE A 178 -6.02 -4.24 -11.03
CA PHE A 178 -6.55 -4.76 -9.77
C PHE A 178 -5.44 -4.99 -8.75
N ALA A 179 -5.78 -4.86 -7.49
CA ALA A 179 -4.92 -5.16 -6.36
C ALA A 179 -5.49 -6.36 -5.60
N VAL A 180 -5.23 -7.56 -6.13
CA VAL A 180 -5.67 -8.81 -5.48
C VAL A 180 -4.76 -9.10 -4.30
N ILE A 181 -5.36 -9.33 -3.11
CA ILE A 181 -4.65 -9.58 -1.86
C ILE A 181 -4.41 -11.07 -1.68
N ASN A 182 -5.46 -11.86 -1.93
CA ASN A 182 -5.40 -13.31 -1.83
C ASN A 182 -6.42 -13.99 -2.76
N VAL A 183 -6.18 -15.27 -3.03
CA VAL A 183 -7.12 -16.17 -3.71
C VAL A 183 -7.55 -17.21 -2.69
N LYS A 184 -8.83 -17.57 -2.71
CA LYS A 184 -9.40 -18.60 -1.83
C LYS A 184 -9.97 -19.76 -2.66
N GLN A 185 -9.84 -20.95 -2.14
CA GLN A 185 -10.47 -22.17 -2.66
C GLN A 185 -11.38 -22.76 -1.58
N ASN A 186 -12.66 -22.89 -1.85
CA ASN A 186 -13.66 -23.36 -0.90
C ASN A 186 -13.62 -22.58 0.43
N GLY A 187 -13.46 -21.25 0.34
CA GLY A 187 -13.39 -20.32 1.48
C GLY A 187 -12.06 -20.28 2.23
N LYS A 188 -11.07 -21.10 1.86
CA LYS A 188 -9.75 -21.14 2.51
C LYS A 188 -8.70 -20.45 1.64
N PRO A 189 -7.79 -19.61 2.21
CA PRO A 189 -6.72 -18.99 1.46
C PRO A 189 -5.81 -20.02 0.78
N VAL A 190 -5.51 -19.79 -0.50
CA VAL A 190 -4.52 -20.57 -1.26
C VAL A 190 -3.14 -20.07 -0.92
N ASN A 191 -2.26 -20.97 -0.47
CA ASN A 191 -0.86 -20.60 -0.21
C ASN A 191 -0.14 -20.39 -1.56
N LEU A 192 0.10 -19.13 -1.92
CA LEU A 192 0.85 -18.68 -3.09
C LEU A 192 2.24 -18.22 -2.65
N ASN A 193 3.24 -18.39 -3.52
CA ASN A 193 4.56 -17.85 -3.28
C ASN A 193 4.58 -16.31 -3.41
N GLU A 194 5.64 -15.67 -2.92
CA GLU A 194 5.73 -14.20 -2.90
C GLU A 194 5.76 -13.58 -4.30
N ASP A 195 6.36 -14.23 -5.30
CA ASP A 195 6.36 -13.75 -6.68
C ASP A 195 4.93 -13.64 -7.24
N ILE A 196 4.11 -14.68 -7.04
CA ILE A 196 2.70 -14.67 -7.47
C ILE A 196 1.90 -13.63 -6.68
N LYS A 197 2.10 -13.54 -5.37
CA LYS A 197 1.44 -12.50 -4.54
C LYS A 197 1.77 -11.10 -5.03
N ASN A 198 3.02 -10.84 -5.33
CA ASN A 198 3.45 -9.55 -5.89
C ASN A 198 2.79 -9.27 -7.24
N LYS A 199 2.73 -10.27 -8.14
CA LYS A 199 2.08 -10.13 -9.46
C LYS A 199 0.59 -9.85 -9.33
N ILE A 200 -0.15 -10.59 -8.50
CA ILE A 200 -1.59 -10.37 -8.32
C ILE A 200 -1.89 -9.05 -7.62
N SER A 201 -0.96 -8.53 -6.79
CA SER A 201 -1.12 -7.23 -6.13
C SER A 201 -1.07 -6.04 -7.11
N VAL A 202 -0.52 -6.24 -8.31
CA VAL A 202 -0.43 -5.27 -9.41
C VAL A 202 -0.96 -5.87 -10.70
N PHE A 203 -2.12 -6.53 -10.64
CA PHE A 203 -2.70 -7.28 -11.74
C PHE A 203 -3.07 -6.36 -12.90
N PRO A 204 -2.33 -6.41 -14.03
CA PRO A 204 -2.48 -5.42 -15.09
C PRO A 204 -3.74 -5.67 -15.94
N PRO A 205 -4.21 -4.63 -16.66
CA PRO A 205 -5.24 -4.76 -17.67
C PRO A 205 -4.92 -5.85 -18.69
N PHE A 206 -5.91 -6.71 -18.98
CA PHE A 206 -5.79 -7.82 -19.94
C PHE A 206 -4.66 -8.81 -19.64
N GLY A 207 -4.13 -8.76 -18.40
CA GLY A 207 -3.03 -9.59 -17.95
C GLY A 207 -3.45 -11.01 -17.60
N LYS A 208 -2.49 -11.94 -17.63
CA LYS A 208 -2.64 -13.33 -17.20
C LYS A 208 -1.58 -13.67 -16.17
N ILE A 209 -1.98 -14.31 -15.07
CA ILE A 209 -1.07 -14.71 -13.99
C ILE A 209 -1.31 -16.19 -13.67
N SER A 210 -0.31 -17.04 -13.91
CA SER A 210 -0.36 -18.44 -13.50
C SER A 210 -0.21 -18.56 -11.99
N LEU A 211 -1.08 -19.33 -11.36
CA LEU A 211 -0.99 -19.62 -9.93
C LEU A 211 -0.05 -20.81 -9.64
N ASN A 212 0.45 -21.49 -10.69
CA ASN A 212 1.29 -22.69 -10.59
C ASN A 212 0.65 -23.79 -9.70
N LYS A 213 -0.68 -23.82 -9.66
CA LYS A 213 -1.52 -24.75 -8.91
C LYS A 213 -2.83 -24.95 -9.64
N LYS A 214 -3.33 -26.18 -9.63
CA LYS A 214 -4.68 -26.46 -10.15
C LYS A 214 -5.69 -26.23 -9.04
N LEU A 215 -6.59 -25.26 -9.25
CA LEU A 215 -7.68 -24.95 -8.34
C LEU A 215 -8.98 -25.57 -8.86
N THR A 216 -9.80 -26.07 -7.94
CA THR A 216 -11.10 -26.71 -8.25
C THR A 216 -12.13 -26.32 -7.20
N GLY A 217 -13.42 -26.44 -7.53
CA GLY A 217 -14.51 -26.05 -6.63
C GLY A 217 -14.75 -24.55 -6.61
N ASN A 218 -15.27 -24.02 -5.51
CA ASN A 218 -15.58 -22.60 -5.40
C ASN A 218 -14.31 -21.77 -5.23
N ILE A 219 -14.03 -20.91 -6.18
CA ILE A 219 -12.88 -20.01 -6.14
C ILE A 219 -13.39 -18.59 -5.95
N SER A 220 -12.80 -17.90 -5.00
CA SER A 220 -12.98 -16.46 -4.76
C SER A 220 -11.64 -15.78 -4.60
N PHE A 221 -11.62 -14.47 -4.67
CA PHE A 221 -10.45 -13.66 -4.35
C PHE A 221 -10.87 -12.40 -3.60
N VAL A 222 -9.94 -11.84 -2.84
CA VAL A 222 -10.11 -10.55 -2.17
C VAL A 222 -9.24 -9.53 -2.89
N ALA A 223 -9.83 -8.38 -3.22
CA ALA A 223 -9.12 -7.28 -3.85
C ALA A 223 -9.49 -5.95 -3.20
N PHE A 224 -8.55 -4.99 -3.22
CA PHE A 224 -8.81 -3.62 -2.82
C PHE A 224 -9.53 -2.86 -3.94
N ASP A 225 -10.56 -2.11 -3.58
CA ASP A 225 -11.17 -1.11 -4.46
C ASP A 225 -10.31 0.18 -4.57
N ASP A 226 -10.81 1.19 -5.28
CA ASP A 226 -10.13 2.48 -5.47
C ASP A 226 -9.88 3.24 -4.16
N TYR A 227 -10.64 2.95 -3.12
CA TYR A 227 -10.54 3.60 -1.80
C TYR A 227 -9.69 2.80 -0.80
N GLY A 228 -9.19 1.63 -1.21
CA GLY A 228 -8.39 0.75 -0.35
C GLY A 228 -9.23 -0.14 0.57
N VAL A 229 -10.54 -0.26 0.30
CA VAL A 229 -11.42 -1.20 1.01
C VAL A 229 -11.33 -2.57 0.34
N ASP A 230 -11.10 -3.60 1.14
CA ASP A 230 -11.08 -4.97 0.66
C ASP A 230 -12.49 -5.52 0.42
N ARG A 231 -12.66 -6.22 -0.70
CA ARG A 231 -13.91 -6.87 -1.08
C ARG A 231 -13.63 -8.27 -1.62
N GLU A 232 -14.52 -9.20 -1.31
CA GLU A 232 -14.45 -10.57 -1.82
C GLU A 232 -15.34 -10.75 -3.04
N TYR A 233 -14.79 -11.39 -4.07
CA TYR A 233 -15.45 -11.67 -5.34
C TYR A 233 -15.39 -13.17 -5.65
N ASN A 234 -16.52 -13.75 -6.00
CA ASN A 234 -16.58 -15.13 -6.51
C ASN A 234 -16.25 -15.14 -8.00
N ILE A 235 -15.45 -16.10 -8.43
CA ILE A 235 -15.14 -16.31 -9.84
C ILE A 235 -16.03 -17.40 -10.38
N SER A 236 -16.86 -17.09 -11.39
CA SER A 236 -17.63 -18.09 -12.12
C SER A 236 -16.69 -18.97 -12.94
N GLN A 237 -16.77 -20.29 -12.76
CA GLN A 237 -16.09 -21.23 -13.65
C GLN A 237 -16.93 -21.31 -14.94
N HIS A 238 -16.33 -20.97 -16.06
CA HIS A 238 -16.92 -21.15 -17.39
C HIS A 238 -16.33 -22.38 -18.06
#